data_8c248bcaea6ca82cbba7afb455fd5141
#
_entry.id   8c248bcaea6ca82cbba7afb455fd5141
#
_cell.length_a   1.000
_cell.length_b   1.000
_cell.length_c   1.000
_cell.angle_alpha   90.00
_cell.angle_beta   90.00
_cell.angle_gamma   90.00
#
_symmetry.space_group_name_H-M   'P 1'
#
loop_
_entity.id
_entity.type
_entity.pdbx_description
1 polymer ?
#
loop_
_entity_poly.entity_id
_entity_poly.type
_entity_poly.pdbx_seq_one_letter_code
_entity_poly.pdbx_strand_id
1 'polypeptide(L)'
;MNKTKNCFLFWLMAIGLVVGAIGVVSPTQAETITEYLTPTSESSPAGLDFDSKGNLWFAEVNGNKIGKLTPSKVKPGTSDGIVEYELPHANSKPQYLIVSRDDIVWFSEMGGNRIGRLDPATGIIREYNIPTPNSEPHHLFESKDRKIWFTEFEANKIGRLDPLMGEIKEFPVNEGHPHDLVVDDEYVWYTQGGKFWAKIFANKIGYLELESGKVGEIVIPPKKSVPHGMSLASDGTIWFTQFFAGKISRLDFSEEFPPKVVDYQIPGKRIGAHDLVVDYNKRWVWFVANHKDSIGKLDLTEADPEAGIQLFPLPTKGAHPSNLVLDKEGNVWFTEMGMYFRGRYQNKIGKLVP
;
A
#
# COMPACT_ATOMS: atom_id res chain seq x y z
N MET A 1 -14.96 15.21 -97.64
CA MET A 1 -13.50 15.41 -97.85
C MET A 1 -12.83 15.95 -96.57
N ASN A 2 -11.93 15.21 -95.98
CA ASN A 2 -10.78 15.60 -95.21
C ASN A 2 -11.02 16.46 -93.90
N LYS A 3 -10.40 16.23 -92.86
CA LYS A 3 -9.29 15.38 -92.37
C LYS A 3 -9.30 15.43 -90.80
N THR A 4 -9.14 14.31 -90.25
CA THR A 4 -8.76 14.05 -88.83
C THR A 4 -7.55 14.83 -88.42
N LYS A 5 -7.59 15.38 -87.16
CA LYS A 5 -6.38 15.61 -86.35
C LYS A 5 -6.64 15.16 -84.93
N ASN A 6 -5.90 14.14 -84.56
CA ASN A 6 -5.74 13.64 -83.20
C ASN A 6 -5.04 14.69 -82.32
N CYS A 7 -5.58 14.91 -81.12
CA CYS A 7 -4.84 15.58 -80.05
C CYS A 7 -4.78 14.64 -78.88
N PHE A 8 -3.59 14.07 -78.66
CA PHE A 8 -3.25 13.29 -77.48
C PHE A 8 -3.06 14.23 -76.29
N LEU A 9 -3.92 14.10 -75.31
CA LEU A 9 -3.69 14.77 -74.00
C LEU A 9 -2.96 13.79 -73.09
N PHE A 10 -1.70 14.12 -72.77
CA PHE A 10 -0.91 13.44 -71.72
C PHE A 10 -1.48 13.80 -70.36
N TRP A 11 -1.98 12.82 -69.62
CA TRP A 11 -2.24 12.94 -68.19
C TRP A 11 -0.98 12.57 -67.42
N LEU A 12 -0.29 13.56 -66.81
CA LEU A 12 0.73 13.37 -65.81
C LEU A 12 0.06 13.01 -64.48
N MET A 13 0.12 11.72 -64.09
CA MET A 13 -0.17 11.32 -62.70
C MET A 13 1.01 11.76 -61.80
N ALA A 14 0.76 12.76 -60.94
CA ALA A 14 1.63 13.08 -59.85
C ALA A 14 1.38 12.04 -58.72
N ILE A 15 2.31 11.10 -58.58
CA ILE A 15 2.35 10.17 -57.42
C ILE A 15 2.88 11.00 -56.24
N GLY A 16 1.98 11.47 -55.39
CA GLY A 16 2.32 12.05 -54.10
C GLY A 16 2.84 10.95 -53.16
N LEU A 17 4.13 10.94 -52.89
CA LEU A 17 4.73 10.13 -51.80
C LEU A 17 4.22 10.69 -50.49
N VAL A 18 3.25 10.06 -49.82
CA VAL A 18 2.93 10.29 -48.43
C VAL A 18 4.02 9.58 -47.60
N VAL A 19 5.05 10.30 -47.22
CA VAL A 19 5.99 9.86 -46.17
C VAL A 19 5.25 9.90 -44.87
N GLY A 20 4.63 8.79 -44.51
CA GLY A 20 4.10 8.60 -43.15
C GLY A 20 5.29 8.67 -42.17
N ALA A 21 5.30 9.67 -41.32
CA ALA A 21 6.19 9.69 -40.18
C ALA A 21 5.93 8.43 -39.34
N ILE A 22 6.80 7.45 -39.46
CA ILE A 22 6.88 6.33 -38.51
C ILE A 22 7.35 6.98 -37.22
N GLY A 23 6.38 7.24 -36.31
CA GLY A 23 6.70 7.62 -34.96
C GLY A 23 7.58 6.52 -34.39
N VAL A 24 8.82 6.85 -34.09
CA VAL A 24 9.71 5.99 -33.33
C VAL A 24 9.07 5.91 -31.94
N VAL A 25 8.32 4.86 -31.69
CA VAL A 25 7.91 4.49 -30.33
C VAL A 25 9.22 4.19 -29.64
N SER A 26 9.65 5.09 -28.76
CA SER A 26 10.76 4.81 -27.84
C SER A 26 10.48 3.48 -27.17
N PRO A 27 11.45 2.55 -27.11
CA PRO A 27 11.24 1.30 -26.40
C PRO A 27 10.83 1.66 -24.98
N THR A 28 9.64 1.24 -24.57
CA THR A 28 9.22 1.28 -23.16
C THR A 28 10.31 0.58 -22.39
N GLN A 29 10.93 1.29 -21.44
CA GLN A 29 11.93 0.70 -20.57
C GLN A 29 11.28 -0.51 -19.92
N ALA A 30 11.89 -1.68 -20.06
CA ALA A 30 11.32 -2.91 -19.49
C ALA A 30 11.30 -2.75 -17.97
N GLU A 31 10.15 -3.02 -17.38
CA GLU A 31 9.98 -2.94 -15.93
C GLU A 31 11.02 -3.85 -15.25
N THR A 32 11.74 -3.29 -14.28
CA THR A 32 12.81 -4.01 -13.60
C THR A 32 12.50 -4.18 -12.12
N ILE A 33 12.49 -5.43 -11.66
CA ILE A 33 12.38 -5.74 -10.23
C ILE A 33 13.76 -6.06 -9.67
N THR A 34 14.12 -5.39 -8.60
CA THR A 34 15.38 -5.59 -7.87
C THR A 34 15.07 -5.94 -6.42
N GLU A 35 15.76 -6.91 -5.86
CA GLU A 35 15.60 -7.36 -4.46
C GLU A 35 16.86 -7.09 -3.65
N TYR A 36 16.68 -6.68 -2.38
CA TYR A 36 17.72 -6.39 -1.40
C TYR A 36 17.49 -7.24 -0.16
N LEU A 37 18.55 -7.83 0.40
CA LEU A 37 18.46 -8.66 1.61
C LEU A 37 18.49 -7.80 2.86
N THR A 38 17.63 -8.07 3.83
CA THR A 38 17.80 -7.52 5.18
C THR A 38 18.97 -8.23 5.88
N PRO A 39 19.73 -7.54 6.78
CA PRO A 39 20.83 -8.18 7.52
C PRO A 39 20.36 -9.35 8.39
N THR A 40 19.22 -9.21 9.04
CA THR A 40 18.61 -10.29 9.83
C THR A 40 17.92 -11.29 8.90
N SER A 41 18.40 -12.54 8.91
CA SER A 41 17.74 -13.64 8.18
C SER A 41 16.35 -13.90 8.73
N GLU A 42 15.41 -14.27 7.84
CA GLU A 42 14.02 -14.59 8.22
C GLU A 42 13.32 -13.46 8.99
N SER A 43 13.69 -12.20 8.72
CA SER A 43 13.21 -11.05 9.47
C SER A 43 11.72 -10.73 9.25
N SER A 44 11.11 -11.22 8.16
CA SER A 44 9.72 -10.94 7.75
C SER A 44 9.42 -9.44 7.71
N PRO A 45 10.01 -8.68 6.77
CA PRO A 45 9.72 -7.26 6.64
C PRO A 45 8.24 -7.05 6.25
N ALA A 46 7.59 -6.10 6.93
CA ALA A 46 6.15 -5.79 6.76
C ALA A 46 5.93 -4.31 6.41
N GLY A 47 5.41 -3.48 7.31
CA GLY A 47 5.18 -2.07 7.04
C GLY A 47 6.44 -1.31 6.63
N LEU A 48 6.32 -0.37 5.67
CA LEU A 48 7.43 0.44 5.19
C LEU A 48 6.98 1.85 4.81
N ASP A 49 7.88 2.85 4.94
CA ASP A 49 7.63 4.23 4.57
C ASP A 49 8.95 5.00 4.35
N PHE A 50 8.89 6.13 3.63
CA PHE A 50 10.04 6.97 3.33
C PHE A 50 10.18 8.17 4.27
N ASP A 51 11.41 8.50 4.68
CA ASP A 51 11.71 9.78 5.30
C ASP A 51 11.89 10.91 4.24
N SER A 52 11.94 12.17 4.70
CA SER A 52 12.09 13.33 3.81
C SER A 52 13.40 13.32 3.02
N LYS A 53 14.40 12.59 3.50
CA LYS A 53 15.74 12.41 2.88
C LYS A 53 15.77 11.28 1.86
N GLY A 54 14.66 10.56 1.70
CA GLY A 54 14.51 9.42 0.79
C GLY A 54 15.14 8.13 1.30
N ASN A 55 15.34 7.97 2.62
CA ASN A 55 15.64 6.65 3.16
C ASN A 55 14.34 5.89 3.38
N LEU A 56 14.34 4.60 3.09
CA LEU A 56 13.23 3.70 3.33
C LEU A 56 13.37 3.07 4.72
N TRP A 57 12.35 3.21 5.54
CA TRP A 57 12.23 2.57 6.84
C TRP A 57 11.27 1.38 6.74
N PHE A 58 11.51 0.31 7.47
CA PHE A 58 10.65 -0.88 7.46
C PHE A 58 10.66 -1.61 8.79
N ALA A 59 9.54 -2.25 9.12
CA ALA A 59 9.39 -3.07 10.31
C ALA A 59 9.78 -4.52 10.01
N GLU A 60 10.51 -5.17 10.91
CA GLU A 60 10.92 -6.57 10.82
C GLU A 60 10.20 -7.39 11.90
N VAL A 61 9.07 -7.98 11.53
CA VAL A 61 8.15 -8.64 12.47
C VAL A 61 8.83 -9.76 13.26
N ASN A 62 9.52 -10.64 12.56
CA ASN A 62 10.22 -11.75 13.16
C ASN A 62 11.64 -11.36 13.63
N GLY A 63 12.24 -10.38 12.97
CA GLY A 63 13.53 -9.80 13.37
C GLY A 63 13.47 -9.00 14.66
N ASN A 64 12.28 -8.53 15.07
CA ASN A 64 12.06 -7.67 16.23
C ASN A 64 12.86 -6.36 16.17
N LYS A 65 12.94 -5.75 14.98
CA LYS A 65 13.74 -4.57 14.67
C LYS A 65 13.00 -3.59 13.78
N ILE A 66 13.54 -2.38 13.69
CA ILE A 66 13.21 -1.41 12.65
C ILE A 66 14.43 -1.28 11.74
N GLY A 67 14.26 -1.52 10.45
CA GLY A 67 15.29 -1.39 9.44
C GLY A 67 15.26 -0.03 8.76
N LYS A 68 16.43 0.46 8.34
CA LYS A 68 16.60 1.64 7.49
C LYS A 68 17.46 1.29 6.28
N LEU A 69 16.91 1.45 5.10
CA LEU A 69 17.59 1.25 3.82
C LEU A 69 17.87 2.63 3.18
N THR A 70 19.13 2.86 2.80
CA THR A 70 19.52 4.06 2.06
C THR A 70 19.64 3.73 0.57
N PRO A 71 18.69 4.15 -0.31
CA PRO A 71 18.64 3.71 -1.71
C PRO A 71 19.91 3.94 -2.52
N SER A 72 20.66 5.02 -2.24
CA SER A 72 21.92 5.33 -2.91
C SER A 72 23.10 4.45 -2.48
N LYS A 73 22.96 3.62 -1.44
CA LYS A 73 24.03 2.79 -0.87
C LYS A 73 23.78 1.29 -1.00
N VAL A 74 22.53 0.90 -1.30
CA VAL A 74 22.17 -0.52 -1.42
C VAL A 74 22.70 -1.14 -2.69
N LYS A 75 23.01 -2.44 -2.64
CA LYS A 75 23.39 -3.24 -3.79
C LYS A 75 22.46 -4.43 -3.94
N PRO A 76 22.03 -4.75 -5.16
CA PRO A 76 21.17 -5.90 -5.41
C PRO A 76 21.68 -7.19 -4.80
N GLY A 77 20.79 -7.96 -4.17
CA GLY A 77 21.11 -9.24 -3.56
C GLY A 77 22.00 -9.19 -2.33
N THR A 78 22.24 -7.99 -1.75
CA THR A 78 23.04 -7.82 -0.53
C THR A 78 22.27 -7.01 0.52
N SER A 79 22.84 -6.90 1.72
CA SER A 79 22.35 -6.03 2.81
C SER A 79 23.15 -4.73 2.96
N ASP A 80 24.05 -4.43 2.02
CA ASP A 80 24.82 -3.17 2.03
C ASP A 80 23.87 -1.97 2.04
N GLY A 81 24.16 -0.97 2.87
CA GLY A 81 23.33 0.24 2.96
C GLY A 81 22.06 0.09 3.80
N ILE A 82 21.89 -1.04 4.50
CA ILE A 82 20.82 -1.27 5.47
C ILE A 82 21.37 -1.24 6.88
N VAL A 83 20.68 -0.55 7.78
CA VAL A 83 20.99 -0.48 9.22
C VAL A 83 19.74 -0.91 9.99
N GLU A 84 19.90 -1.70 11.02
CA GLU A 84 18.83 -2.20 11.89
C GLU A 84 18.91 -1.60 13.29
N TYR A 85 17.75 -1.29 13.87
CA TYR A 85 17.59 -0.79 15.24
C TYR A 85 16.82 -1.83 16.05
N GLU A 86 17.46 -2.40 17.04
CA GLU A 86 16.83 -3.39 17.93
C GLU A 86 15.79 -2.73 18.84
N LEU A 87 14.63 -3.39 19.01
CA LEU A 87 13.61 -2.93 19.93
C LEU A 87 13.99 -3.25 21.37
N PRO A 88 13.61 -2.38 22.34
CA PRO A 88 13.99 -2.57 23.75
C PRO A 88 13.46 -3.86 24.37
N HIS A 89 12.31 -4.35 23.89
CA HIS A 89 11.66 -5.55 24.41
C HIS A 89 11.65 -6.67 23.38
N ALA A 90 11.89 -7.89 23.82
CA ALA A 90 11.76 -9.08 22.97
C ALA A 90 10.28 -9.34 22.62
N ASN A 91 10.06 -9.94 21.47
CA ASN A 91 8.72 -10.30 20.96
C ASN A 91 7.75 -9.13 20.79
N SER A 92 8.25 -7.93 20.58
CA SER A 92 7.43 -6.75 20.26
C SER A 92 6.67 -6.93 18.96
N LYS A 93 7.20 -7.68 17.99
CA LYS A 93 6.61 -7.96 16.68
C LYS A 93 6.14 -6.68 15.98
N PRO A 94 7.06 -5.78 15.60
CA PRO A 94 6.70 -4.57 14.88
C PRO A 94 6.04 -4.94 13.56
N GLN A 95 4.81 -4.44 13.30
CA GLN A 95 4.01 -4.85 12.15
C GLN A 95 3.94 -3.77 11.08
N TYR A 96 3.51 -2.58 11.45
CA TYR A 96 3.41 -1.43 10.56
C TYR A 96 4.23 -0.27 11.06
N LEU A 97 4.63 0.59 10.16
CA LEU A 97 5.25 1.86 10.49
C LEU A 97 4.84 2.96 9.51
N ILE A 98 4.96 4.18 9.99
CA ILE A 98 4.89 5.40 9.20
C ILE A 98 6.07 6.30 9.57
N VAL A 99 6.48 7.15 8.65
CA VAL A 99 7.39 8.26 8.93
C VAL A 99 6.60 9.54 8.94
N SER A 100 6.50 10.18 10.11
CA SER A 100 5.75 11.41 10.29
C SER A 100 6.43 12.60 9.57
N ARG A 101 5.70 13.71 9.39
CA ARG A 101 6.20 14.92 8.67
C ARG A 101 7.43 15.58 9.30
N ASP A 102 7.80 15.23 10.53
CA ASP A 102 9.02 15.63 11.21
C ASP A 102 10.10 14.53 11.24
N ASP A 103 10.01 13.58 10.31
CA ASP A 103 10.95 12.47 10.14
C ASP A 103 11.07 11.54 11.35
N ILE A 104 10.07 11.46 12.20
CA ILE A 104 10.01 10.48 13.28
C ILE A 104 9.36 9.19 12.76
N VAL A 105 9.97 8.05 13.07
CA VAL A 105 9.44 6.73 12.72
C VAL A 105 8.52 6.24 13.85
N TRP A 106 7.23 6.11 13.54
CA TRP A 106 6.22 5.55 14.43
C TRP A 106 5.89 4.13 13.99
N PHE A 107 5.75 3.21 14.91
CA PHE A 107 5.47 1.81 14.58
C PHE A 107 4.57 1.14 15.62
N SER A 108 3.79 0.17 15.16
CA SER A 108 2.98 -0.68 16.03
C SER A 108 3.80 -1.86 16.53
N GLU A 109 3.72 -2.15 17.82
CA GLU A 109 4.27 -3.36 18.41
C GLU A 109 3.13 -4.34 18.72
N MET A 110 2.71 -5.11 17.70
CA MET A 110 1.57 -6.00 17.77
C MET A 110 1.67 -6.99 18.96
N GLY A 111 2.84 -7.61 19.14
CA GLY A 111 3.09 -8.52 20.25
C GLY A 111 3.35 -7.81 21.57
N GLY A 112 3.79 -6.55 21.53
CA GLY A 112 4.15 -5.75 22.69
C GLY A 112 2.98 -4.95 23.30
N ASN A 113 1.86 -4.82 22.60
CA ASN A 113 0.73 -3.97 22.97
C ASN A 113 1.12 -2.49 23.18
N ARG A 114 1.95 -1.95 22.29
CA ARG A 114 2.54 -0.61 22.37
C ARG A 114 2.57 0.07 21.00
N ILE A 115 2.70 1.39 21.04
CA ILE A 115 3.15 2.20 19.90
C ILE A 115 4.58 2.65 20.17
N GLY A 116 5.49 2.33 19.26
CA GLY A 116 6.89 2.72 19.33
C GLY A 116 7.15 4.02 18.55
N ARG A 117 8.16 4.78 18.99
CA ARG A 117 8.66 6.00 18.38
C ARG A 117 10.18 5.93 18.31
N LEU A 118 10.74 5.87 17.12
CA LEU A 118 12.19 5.95 16.88
C LEU A 118 12.53 7.34 16.33
N ASP A 119 13.48 8.00 16.97
CA ASP A 119 14.07 9.25 16.49
C ASP A 119 15.30 8.94 15.64
N PRO A 120 15.27 9.16 14.31
CA PRO A 120 16.37 8.85 13.42
C PRO A 120 17.66 9.64 13.67
N ALA A 121 17.57 10.82 14.30
CA ALA A 121 18.74 11.65 14.59
C ALA A 121 19.55 11.12 15.77
N THR A 122 18.88 10.50 16.74
CA THR A 122 19.52 10.02 17.98
C THR A 122 19.56 8.50 18.09
N GLY A 123 18.74 7.78 17.33
CA GLY A 123 18.53 6.33 17.45
C GLY A 123 17.72 5.94 18.70
N ILE A 124 17.18 6.91 19.45
CA ILE A 124 16.45 6.63 20.69
C ILE A 124 15.04 6.14 20.35
N ILE A 125 14.68 5.00 20.95
CA ILE A 125 13.33 4.44 20.90
C ILE A 125 12.59 4.75 22.19
N ARG A 126 11.35 5.21 22.05
CA ARG A 126 10.38 5.36 23.13
C ARG A 126 9.13 4.55 22.82
N GLU A 127 8.48 4.04 23.84
CA GLU A 127 7.32 3.18 23.71
C GLU A 127 6.15 3.73 24.55
N TYR A 128 4.93 3.62 24.03
CA TYR A 128 3.70 4.07 24.66
C TYR A 128 2.77 2.87 24.83
N ASN A 129 2.48 2.51 26.08
CA ASN A 129 1.59 1.39 26.41
C ASN A 129 0.15 1.71 26.01
N ILE A 130 -0.50 0.81 25.32
CA ILE A 130 -1.92 0.91 24.98
C ILE A 130 -2.73 0.49 26.24
N PRO A 131 -3.76 1.29 26.66
CA PRO A 131 -4.50 1.00 27.89
C PRO A 131 -5.23 -0.35 27.88
N THR A 132 -5.84 -0.73 26.75
CA THR A 132 -6.48 -2.04 26.61
C THR A 132 -5.43 -3.13 26.41
N PRO A 133 -5.37 -4.15 27.29
CA PRO A 133 -4.39 -5.23 27.15
C PRO A 133 -4.69 -6.11 25.93
N ASN A 134 -3.65 -6.64 25.29
CA ASN A 134 -3.73 -7.53 24.14
C ASN A 134 -4.56 -6.94 22.99
N SER A 135 -4.46 -5.64 22.75
CA SER A 135 -5.23 -4.97 21.70
C SER A 135 -4.73 -5.28 20.28
N GLU A 136 -3.49 -5.81 20.16
CA GLU A 136 -2.81 -6.08 18.89
C GLU A 136 -2.85 -4.86 17.94
N PRO A 137 -2.10 -3.78 18.26
CA PRO A 137 -2.03 -2.62 17.39
C PRO A 137 -1.49 -3.02 16.02
N HIS A 138 -2.16 -2.53 14.95
CA HIS A 138 -1.82 -2.95 13.59
C HIS A 138 -1.37 -1.76 12.74
N HIS A 139 -2.22 -1.08 12.02
CA HIS A 139 -1.88 0.03 11.16
C HIS A 139 -1.80 1.38 11.88
N LEU A 140 -1.03 2.34 11.32
CA LEU A 140 -0.88 3.70 11.85
C LEU A 140 -1.11 4.74 10.76
N PHE A 141 -1.57 5.94 11.18
CA PHE A 141 -1.73 7.10 10.31
C PHE A 141 -1.47 8.40 11.08
N GLU A 142 -0.69 9.33 10.50
CA GLU A 142 -0.52 10.68 11.04
C GLU A 142 -1.58 11.61 10.47
N SER A 143 -2.51 12.10 11.31
CA SER A 143 -3.52 13.08 10.92
C SER A 143 -2.95 14.49 10.71
N LYS A 144 -3.76 15.40 10.15
CA LYS A 144 -3.33 16.80 9.90
C LYS A 144 -2.92 17.54 11.17
N ASP A 145 -3.56 17.24 12.31
CA ASP A 145 -3.27 17.78 13.64
C ASP A 145 -2.10 17.07 14.36
N ARG A 146 -1.34 16.25 13.63
CA ARG A 146 -0.12 15.56 14.11
C ARG A 146 -0.38 14.49 15.17
N LYS A 147 -1.60 14.00 15.29
CA LYS A 147 -1.90 12.85 16.15
C LYS A 147 -1.62 11.56 15.37
N ILE A 148 -1.20 10.54 16.11
CA ILE A 148 -0.97 9.20 15.56
C ILE A 148 -2.22 8.36 15.86
N TRP A 149 -2.95 8.04 14.82
CA TRP A 149 -4.09 7.15 14.88
C TRP A 149 -3.64 5.74 14.57
N PHE A 150 -4.25 4.75 15.19
CA PHE A 150 -3.91 3.34 14.97
C PHE A 150 -5.11 2.43 15.19
N THR A 151 -5.08 1.28 14.53
CA THR A 151 -6.07 0.23 14.74
C THR A 151 -5.66 -0.67 15.90
N GLU A 152 -6.63 -1.07 16.70
CA GLU A 152 -6.49 -2.07 17.76
C GLU A 152 -7.29 -3.30 17.37
N PHE A 153 -6.63 -4.17 16.61
CA PHE A 153 -7.25 -5.27 15.88
C PHE A 153 -8.06 -6.22 16.78
N GLU A 154 -7.47 -6.69 17.88
CA GLU A 154 -8.14 -7.61 18.80
C GLU A 154 -9.15 -6.92 19.71
N ALA A 155 -8.91 -5.68 20.06
CA ALA A 155 -9.78 -4.93 20.96
C ALA A 155 -11.02 -4.34 20.28
N ASN A 156 -11.11 -4.39 18.95
CA ASN A 156 -12.15 -3.67 18.18
C ASN A 156 -12.23 -2.20 18.59
N LYS A 157 -11.07 -1.52 18.52
CA LYS A 157 -10.95 -0.09 18.81
C LYS A 157 -10.09 0.63 17.79
N ILE A 158 -10.27 1.93 17.76
CA ILE A 158 -9.32 2.87 17.12
C ILE A 158 -8.65 3.64 18.25
N GLY A 159 -7.32 3.63 18.27
CA GLY A 159 -6.51 4.39 19.20
C GLY A 159 -6.03 5.71 18.59
N ARG A 160 -5.84 6.73 19.43
CA ARG A 160 -5.24 8.01 19.06
C ARG A 160 -4.20 8.40 20.10
N LEU A 161 -2.95 8.45 19.71
CA LEU A 161 -1.84 8.93 20.54
C LEU A 161 -1.58 10.41 20.27
N ASP A 162 -1.47 11.19 21.35
CA ASP A 162 -0.93 12.54 21.32
C ASP A 162 0.59 12.50 21.49
N PRO A 163 1.41 12.81 20.47
CA PRO A 163 2.87 12.74 20.56
C PRO A 163 3.49 13.70 21.57
N LEU A 164 2.82 14.83 21.88
CA LEU A 164 3.32 15.85 22.81
C LEU A 164 3.06 15.46 24.27
N MET A 165 1.86 14.92 24.53
CA MET A 165 1.43 14.55 25.88
C MET A 165 1.79 13.11 26.24
N GLY A 166 1.97 12.25 25.22
CA GLY A 166 2.14 10.81 25.40
C GLY A 166 0.86 10.09 25.82
N GLU A 167 -0.29 10.73 25.68
CA GLU A 167 -1.60 10.19 26.07
C GLU A 167 -2.24 9.42 24.90
N ILE A 168 -2.81 8.26 25.21
CA ILE A 168 -3.60 7.47 24.29
C ILE A 168 -5.08 7.54 24.68
N LYS A 169 -5.91 7.91 23.70
CA LYS A 169 -7.37 7.83 23.79
C LYS A 169 -7.86 6.71 22.88
N GLU A 170 -8.74 5.85 23.40
CA GLU A 170 -9.33 4.73 22.67
C GLU A 170 -10.80 5.00 22.34
N PHE A 171 -11.22 4.61 21.14
CA PHE A 171 -12.60 4.74 20.64
C PHE A 171 -13.10 3.33 20.27
N PRO A 172 -14.07 2.79 21.02
CA PRO A 172 -14.69 1.52 20.67
C PRO A 172 -15.38 1.61 19.31
N VAL A 173 -15.19 0.58 18.48
CA VAL A 173 -15.87 0.42 17.20
C VAL A 173 -16.63 -0.90 17.18
N ASN A 174 -17.49 -1.08 16.17
CA ASN A 174 -18.24 -2.31 16.04
C ASN A 174 -17.32 -3.52 15.78
N GLU A 175 -17.78 -4.72 16.12
CA GLU A 175 -17.04 -5.95 15.86
C GLU A 175 -16.72 -6.13 14.38
N GLY A 176 -15.50 -6.53 14.09
CA GLY A 176 -15.04 -6.72 12.71
C GLY A 176 -13.52 -6.70 12.55
N HIS A 177 -12.80 -6.50 13.65
CA HIS A 177 -11.33 -6.45 13.68
C HIS A 177 -10.76 -5.42 12.68
N PRO A 178 -10.61 -4.15 13.10
CA PRO A 178 -10.07 -3.10 12.23
C PRO A 178 -8.62 -3.41 11.84
N HIS A 179 -8.33 -3.42 10.53
CA HIS A 179 -7.01 -3.72 9.99
C HIS A 179 -6.23 -2.46 9.67
N ASP A 180 -6.73 -1.68 8.74
CA ASP A 180 -6.08 -0.50 8.20
C ASP A 180 -6.95 0.72 8.41
N LEU A 181 -6.36 1.91 8.41
CA LEU A 181 -7.09 3.17 8.58
C LEU A 181 -6.45 4.33 7.84
N VAL A 182 -7.29 5.30 7.47
CA VAL A 182 -6.89 6.63 7.05
C VAL A 182 -7.75 7.68 7.77
N VAL A 183 -7.24 8.90 7.88
CA VAL A 183 -7.93 10.00 8.57
C VAL A 183 -8.03 11.18 7.61
N ASP A 184 -9.24 11.61 7.32
CA ASP A 184 -9.54 12.86 6.62
C ASP A 184 -9.91 13.98 7.61
N ASP A 185 -10.57 15.04 7.12
CA ASP A 185 -10.92 16.19 7.96
C ASP A 185 -12.11 15.91 8.90
N GLU A 186 -12.95 14.92 8.59
CA GLU A 186 -14.21 14.64 9.28
C GLU A 186 -14.26 13.27 9.92
N TYR A 187 -13.56 12.28 9.34
CA TYR A 187 -13.68 10.88 9.72
C TYR A 187 -12.34 10.17 9.86
N VAL A 188 -12.33 9.14 10.72
CA VAL A 188 -11.39 8.02 10.63
C VAL A 188 -12.09 6.90 9.87
N TRP A 189 -11.58 6.56 8.71
CA TRP A 189 -12.05 5.43 7.89
C TRP A 189 -11.18 4.22 8.18
N TYR A 190 -11.77 3.04 8.30
CA TYR A 190 -11.02 1.82 8.58
C TYR A 190 -11.64 0.59 7.92
N THR A 191 -10.78 -0.37 7.55
CA THR A 191 -11.21 -1.65 7.00
C THR A 191 -11.53 -2.63 8.11
N GLN A 192 -12.60 -3.42 7.95
CA GLN A 192 -12.97 -4.51 8.85
C GLN A 192 -13.03 -5.82 8.06
N GLY A 193 -11.91 -6.56 8.06
CA GLY A 193 -11.73 -7.81 7.33
C GLY A 193 -12.00 -9.08 8.16
N GLY A 194 -12.06 -8.96 9.48
CA GLY A 194 -12.17 -10.09 10.39
C GLY A 194 -10.87 -10.88 10.56
N LYS A 195 -10.91 -11.95 11.34
CA LYS A 195 -9.80 -12.89 11.55
C LYS A 195 -9.89 -14.05 10.58
N PHE A 196 -9.44 -13.87 9.36
CA PHE A 196 -9.58 -14.89 8.31
C PHE A 196 -8.84 -16.19 8.64
N TRP A 197 -7.72 -16.14 9.37
CA TRP A 197 -7.01 -17.33 9.87
C TRP A 197 -7.83 -18.13 10.91
N ALA A 198 -8.71 -17.47 11.67
CA ALA A 198 -9.68 -18.08 12.57
C ALA A 198 -11.03 -18.35 11.88
N LYS A 199 -11.14 -18.15 10.55
CA LYS A 199 -12.37 -18.27 9.75
C LYS A 199 -13.49 -17.30 10.16
N ILE A 200 -13.15 -16.21 10.82
CA ILE A 200 -14.05 -15.10 11.11
C ILE A 200 -13.84 -14.08 9.99
N PHE A 201 -14.84 -13.92 9.13
CA PHE A 201 -14.80 -13.01 7.99
C PHE A 201 -15.69 -11.81 8.25
N ALA A 202 -15.17 -10.62 7.97
CA ALA A 202 -15.95 -9.40 7.89
C ALA A 202 -15.86 -8.81 6.47
N ASN A 203 -16.76 -7.89 6.17
CA ASN A 203 -16.88 -7.29 4.86
C ASN A 203 -17.43 -5.86 4.98
N LYS A 204 -16.76 -5.04 5.78
CA LYS A 204 -17.22 -3.69 6.06
C LYS A 204 -16.08 -2.67 5.96
N ILE A 205 -16.44 -1.46 5.60
CA ILE A 205 -15.66 -0.25 5.88
C ILE A 205 -16.34 0.45 7.03
N GLY A 206 -15.63 0.63 8.14
CA GLY A 206 -16.10 1.41 9.26
C GLY A 206 -15.69 2.88 9.13
N TYR A 207 -16.43 3.76 9.80
CA TYR A 207 -16.05 5.15 9.97
C TYR A 207 -16.36 5.64 11.38
N LEU A 208 -15.49 6.48 11.91
CA LEU A 208 -15.63 7.18 13.18
C LEU A 208 -15.64 8.68 12.89
N GLU A 209 -16.76 9.36 13.16
CA GLU A 209 -16.89 10.81 13.00
C GLU A 209 -16.08 11.53 14.10
N LEU A 210 -15.18 12.41 13.70
CA LEU A 210 -14.21 13.05 14.61
C LEU A 210 -14.87 14.01 15.60
N GLU A 211 -15.91 14.73 15.18
CA GLU A 211 -16.62 15.71 16.01
C GLU A 211 -17.52 15.05 17.06
N SER A 212 -18.36 14.11 16.63
CA SER A 212 -19.40 13.51 17.49
C SER A 212 -18.95 12.21 18.18
N GLY A 213 -17.93 11.55 17.64
CA GLY A 213 -17.51 10.21 18.05
C GLY A 213 -18.47 9.11 17.61
N LYS A 214 -19.42 9.39 16.70
CA LYS A 214 -20.32 8.37 16.16
C LYS A 214 -19.60 7.41 15.26
N VAL A 215 -19.97 6.15 15.35
CA VAL A 215 -19.45 5.05 14.53
C VAL A 215 -20.52 4.56 13.57
N GLY A 216 -20.14 4.33 12.33
CA GLY A 216 -20.99 3.73 11.33
C GLY A 216 -20.23 2.75 10.43
N GLU A 217 -20.96 2.06 9.56
CA GLU A 217 -20.40 1.00 8.72
C GLU A 217 -21.04 0.96 7.33
N ILE A 218 -20.24 0.63 6.33
CA ILE A 218 -20.64 0.35 4.95
C ILE A 218 -20.38 -1.13 4.68
N VAL A 219 -21.40 -1.88 4.30
CA VAL A 219 -21.29 -3.30 3.96
C VAL A 219 -20.74 -3.45 2.54
N ILE A 220 -19.67 -4.21 2.39
CA ILE A 220 -18.98 -4.46 1.12
C ILE A 220 -19.29 -5.88 0.63
N PRO A 221 -20.05 -6.05 -0.47
CA PRO A 221 -20.26 -7.39 -1.04
C PRO A 221 -19.00 -7.90 -1.76
N PRO A 222 -18.76 -9.22 -1.79
CA PRO A 222 -19.51 -10.29 -1.14
C PRO A 222 -19.19 -10.45 0.36
N LYS A 223 -19.97 -11.24 1.08
CA LYS A 223 -19.83 -11.49 2.54
C LYS A 223 -18.43 -11.88 3.03
N LYS A 224 -17.55 -12.34 2.16
CA LYS A 224 -16.16 -12.73 2.46
C LYS A 224 -15.17 -11.89 1.66
N SER A 225 -15.48 -10.63 1.40
CA SER A 225 -14.57 -9.76 0.67
C SER A 225 -13.26 -9.51 1.43
N VAL A 226 -13.33 -9.39 2.75
CA VAL A 226 -12.20 -9.11 3.65
C VAL A 226 -11.46 -7.84 3.19
N PRO A 227 -12.06 -6.65 3.37
CA PRO A 227 -11.34 -5.40 3.15
C PRO A 227 -10.08 -5.36 4.03
N HIS A 228 -8.94 -4.96 3.44
CA HIS A 228 -7.64 -5.09 4.12
C HIS A 228 -6.85 -3.78 4.08
N GLY A 229 -6.03 -3.51 3.06
CA GLY A 229 -5.28 -2.27 2.92
C GLY A 229 -6.16 -1.08 2.54
N MET A 230 -5.81 0.12 3.01
CA MET A 230 -6.53 1.37 2.73
C MET A 230 -5.54 2.52 2.46
N SER A 231 -5.87 3.39 1.52
CA SER A 231 -5.04 4.56 1.17
C SER A 231 -5.90 5.78 0.90
N LEU A 232 -5.47 6.93 1.42
CA LEU A 232 -6.05 8.24 1.13
C LEU A 232 -5.21 8.92 0.06
N ALA A 233 -5.78 9.09 -1.13
CA ALA A 233 -5.14 9.79 -2.23
C ALA A 233 -5.11 11.31 -1.97
N SER A 234 -4.20 12.01 -2.65
CA SER A 234 -4.01 13.46 -2.48
C SER A 234 -5.22 14.31 -2.90
N ASP A 235 -6.14 13.74 -3.68
CA ASP A 235 -7.42 14.36 -4.04
C ASP A 235 -8.56 14.10 -3.04
N GLY A 236 -8.26 13.39 -1.94
CA GLY A 236 -9.23 13.00 -0.94
C GLY A 236 -9.97 11.70 -1.24
N THR A 237 -9.72 11.05 -2.38
CA THR A 237 -10.32 9.74 -2.69
C THR A 237 -9.77 8.65 -1.77
N ILE A 238 -10.64 7.83 -1.20
CA ILE A 238 -10.27 6.71 -0.35
C ILE A 238 -10.34 5.42 -1.16
N TRP A 239 -9.21 4.71 -1.21
CA TRP A 239 -9.04 3.44 -1.90
C TRP A 239 -8.82 2.33 -0.90
N PHE A 240 -9.25 1.11 -1.22
CA PHE A 240 -9.01 -0.06 -0.38
C PHE A 240 -8.95 -1.36 -1.20
N THR A 241 -8.31 -2.36 -0.62
CA THR A 241 -8.24 -3.71 -1.18
C THR A 241 -9.33 -4.60 -0.60
N GLN A 242 -9.78 -5.58 -1.39
CA GLN A 242 -10.63 -6.67 -0.94
C GLN A 242 -9.88 -8.00 -1.09
N PHE A 243 -9.27 -8.48 -0.02
CA PHE A 243 -8.27 -9.55 -0.04
C PHE A 243 -8.78 -10.85 -0.69
N PHE A 244 -9.93 -11.36 -0.26
CA PHE A 244 -10.47 -12.60 -0.82
C PHE A 244 -11.35 -12.38 -2.04
N ALA A 245 -11.96 -11.23 -2.21
CA ALA A 245 -12.68 -10.91 -3.43
C ALA A 245 -11.74 -10.65 -4.60
N GLY A 246 -10.47 -10.32 -4.33
CA GLY A 246 -9.48 -10.01 -5.36
C GLY A 246 -9.84 -8.75 -6.13
N LYS A 247 -10.22 -7.69 -5.42
CA LYS A 247 -10.63 -6.41 -5.99
C LYS A 247 -9.80 -5.26 -5.44
N ILE A 248 -9.66 -4.21 -6.22
CA ILE A 248 -9.34 -2.87 -5.78
C ILE A 248 -10.63 -2.07 -5.79
N SER A 249 -10.86 -1.24 -4.78
CA SER A 249 -12.11 -0.50 -4.64
C SER A 249 -11.86 0.91 -4.15
N ARG A 250 -12.78 1.83 -4.44
CA ARG A 250 -12.78 3.18 -3.90
C ARG A 250 -14.14 3.58 -3.36
N LEU A 251 -14.14 4.50 -2.42
CA LEU A 251 -15.35 5.15 -1.94
C LEU A 251 -15.69 6.31 -2.88
N ASP A 252 -16.94 6.38 -3.31
CA ASP A 252 -17.48 7.42 -4.15
C ASP A 252 -18.43 8.31 -3.35
N PHE A 253 -18.01 9.54 -3.12
CA PHE A 253 -18.72 10.56 -2.35
C PHE A 253 -19.57 11.50 -3.24
N SER A 254 -19.76 11.17 -4.53
CA SER A 254 -20.52 12.01 -5.47
C SER A 254 -22.03 12.08 -5.20
N GLU A 255 -22.54 11.15 -4.41
CA GLU A 255 -23.94 11.08 -3.99
C GLU A 255 -24.11 11.32 -2.48
N GLU A 256 -25.24 10.90 -1.93
CA GLU A 256 -25.53 11.02 -0.50
C GLU A 256 -24.61 10.13 0.37
N PHE A 257 -24.38 10.56 1.63
CA PHE A 257 -23.68 9.76 2.61
C PHE A 257 -24.58 8.62 3.15
N PRO A 258 -24.13 7.38 3.30
CA PRO A 258 -22.74 6.93 3.15
C PRO A 258 -22.32 6.75 1.69
N PRO A 259 -21.01 6.88 1.37
CA PRO A 259 -20.51 6.77 0.01
C PRO A 259 -20.77 5.40 -0.60
N LYS A 260 -20.89 5.35 -1.92
CA LYS A 260 -20.95 4.11 -2.69
C LYS A 260 -19.56 3.50 -2.87
N VAL A 261 -19.53 2.21 -3.15
CA VAL A 261 -18.30 1.48 -3.47
C VAL A 261 -18.21 1.25 -4.96
N VAL A 262 -17.10 1.68 -5.56
CA VAL A 262 -16.75 1.37 -6.95
C VAL A 262 -15.66 0.32 -6.93
N ASP A 263 -15.93 -0.82 -7.57
CA ASP A 263 -15.05 -1.99 -7.59
C ASP A 263 -14.31 -2.12 -8.93
N TYR A 264 -13.08 -2.62 -8.89
CA TYR A 264 -12.26 -3.01 -10.03
C TYR A 264 -11.79 -4.47 -9.81
N GLN A 265 -12.25 -5.40 -10.65
CA GLN A 265 -11.94 -6.82 -10.49
C GLN A 265 -10.54 -7.14 -11.03
N ILE A 266 -9.66 -7.64 -10.16
CA ILE A 266 -8.33 -8.10 -10.59
C ILE A 266 -8.48 -9.44 -11.33
N PRO A 267 -7.90 -9.59 -12.52
CA PRO A 267 -7.99 -10.84 -13.29
C PRO A 267 -7.37 -12.03 -12.55
N GLY A 268 -8.04 -13.17 -12.57
CA GLY A 268 -7.57 -14.42 -12.01
C GLY A 268 -8.28 -14.84 -10.72
N LYS A 269 -7.76 -15.90 -10.08
CA LYS A 269 -8.32 -16.47 -8.83
C LYS A 269 -7.28 -16.41 -7.72
N ARG A 270 -7.72 -16.27 -6.48
CA ARG A 270 -6.86 -16.25 -5.29
C ARG A 270 -5.76 -15.21 -5.41
N ILE A 271 -6.14 -13.97 -5.60
CA ILE A 271 -5.20 -12.84 -5.78
C ILE A 271 -4.55 -12.49 -4.44
N GLY A 272 -5.35 -12.35 -3.37
CA GLY A 272 -4.87 -11.85 -2.09
C GLY A 272 -4.47 -10.38 -2.19
N ALA A 273 -5.39 -9.51 -2.65
CA ALA A 273 -5.15 -8.07 -2.71
C ALA A 273 -4.93 -7.54 -1.28
N HIS A 274 -3.67 -7.27 -0.90
CA HIS A 274 -3.30 -7.03 0.49
C HIS A 274 -3.22 -5.55 0.81
N ASP A 275 -2.37 -4.82 0.14
CA ASP A 275 -2.14 -3.40 0.37
C ASP A 275 -2.14 -2.63 -0.95
N LEU A 276 -2.27 -1.28 -0.90
CA LEU A 276 -2.27 -0.45 -2.08
C LEU A 276 -1.73 0.97 -1.79
N VAL A 277 -1.22 1.62 -2.85
CA VAL A 277 -0.85 3.04 -2.85
C VAL A 277 -1.28 3.70 -4.15
N VAL A 278 -1.70 4.96 -4.09
CA VAL A 278 -2.17 5.71 -5.25
C VAL A 278 -1.09 6.67 -5.76
N ASP A 279 -0.64 6.48 -7.01
CA ASP A 279 0.12 7.48 -7.75
C ASP A 279 -0.87 8.43 -8.46
N TYR A 280 -1.23 9.48 -7.76
CA TYR A 280 -2.20 10.44 -8.27
C TYR A 280 -1.74 11.13 -9.56
N ASN A 281 -0.44 11.44 -9.69
CA ASN A 281 0.12 12.15 -10.84
C ASN A 281 0.01 11.33 -12.13
N LYS A 282 0.26 10.01 -12.04
CA LYS A 282 0.16 9.09 -13.16
C LYS A 282 -1.24 8.49 -13.30
N ARG A 283 -2.13 8.71 -12.31
CA ARG A 283 -3.45 8.08 -12.20
C ARG A 283 -3.36 6.54 -12.18
N TRP A 284 -2.38 6.03 -11.44
CA TRP A 284 -2.18 4.60 -11.22
C TRP A 284 -2.46 4.22 -9.78
N VAL A 285 -3.04 3.04 -9.58
CA VAL A 285 -3.16 2.41 -8.28
C VAL A 285 -2.25 1.18 -8.28
N TRP A 286 -1.20 1.25 -7.49
CA TRP A 286 -0.32 0.12 -7.26
C TRP A 286 -0.84 -0.72 -6.10
N PHE A 287 -0.75 -2.04 -6.21
CA PHE A 287 -1.25 -2.94 -5.18
C PHE A 287 -0.42 -4.20 -5.02
N VAL A 288 -0.51 -4.82 -3.86
CA VAL A 288 0.10 -6.10 -3.56
C VAL A 288 -0.87 -7.22 -3.92
N ALA A 289 -0.44 -8.16 -4.76
CA ALA A 289 -1.12 -9.42 -5.05
C ALA A 289 -0.41 -10.56 -4.29
N ASN A 290 -0.63 -10.62 -2.96
CA ASN A 290 0.11 -11.47 -2.02
C ASN A 290 0.16 -12.95 -2.41
N HIS A 291 -0.99 -13.55 -2.79
CA HIS A 291 -1.06 -14.96 -3.16
C HIS A 291 -0.54 -15.25 -4.59
N LYS A 292 -0.09 -14.23 -5.31
CA LYS A 292 0.48 -14.35 -6.65
C LYS A 292 1.97 -14.06 -6.67
N ASP A 293 2.56 -13.75 -5.52
CA ASP A 293 3.95 -13.26 -5.48
C ASP A 293 4.16 -12.16 -6.53
N SER A 294 3.28 -11.14 -6.53
CA SER A 294 3.28 -10.11 -7.58
C SER A 294 2.93 -8.73 -7.00
N ILE A 295 3.45 -7.70 -7.64
CA ILE A 295 2.93 -6.33 -7.53
C ILE A 295 1.97 -6.12 -8.70
N GLY A 296 0.88 -5.41 -8.47
CA GLY A 296 -0.11 -5.09 -9.50
C GLY A 296 -0.23 -3.59 -9.74
N LYS A 297 -0.68 -3.23 -10.94
CA LYS A 297 -1.00 -1.84 -11.34
C LYS A 297 -2.40 -1.80 -11.95
N LEU A 298 -3.22 -0.89 -11.49
CA LEU A 298 -4.48 -0.48 -12.12
C LEU A 298 -4.26 0.89 -12.74
N ASP A 299 -4.42 1.00 -14.06
CA ASP A 299 -4.28 2.24 -14.81
C ASP A 299 -5.65 2.90 -15.01
N LEU A 300 -5.87 4.03 -14.33
CA LEU A 300 -7.13 4.79 -14.39
C LEU A 300 -7.22 5.71 -15.63
N THR A 301 -6.20 5.71 -16.50
CA THR A 301 -6.24 6.43 -17.77
C THR A 301 -6.83 5.61 -18.90
N GLU A 302 -6.89 4.28 -18.75
CA GLU A 302 -7.49 3.37 -19.71
C GLU A 302 -9.02 3.57 -19.82
N ALA A 303 -9.56 3.39 -21.00
CA ALA A 303 -11.01 3.49 -21.25
C ALA A 303 -11.80 2.42 -20.46
N ASP A 304 -11.22 1.26 -20.28
CA ASP A 304 -11.65 0.20 -19.38
C ASP A 304 -10.52 -0.09 -18.38
N PRO A 305 -10.55 0.51 -17.18
CA PRO A 305 -9.48 0.35 -16.19
C PRO A 305 -9.25 -1.11 -15.77
N GLU A 306 -10.29 -1.96 -15.75
CA GLU A 306 -10.13 -3.38 -15.41
C GLU A 306 -9.30 -4.13 -16.45
N ALA A 307 -9.46 -3.80 -17.74
CA ALA A 307 -8.63 -4.36 -18.81
C ALA A 307 -7.17 -3.87 -18.74
N GLY A 308 -6.93 -2.72 -18.12
CA GLY A 308 -5.61 -2.14 -17.89
C GLY A 308 -4.88 -2.70 -16.68
N ILE A 309 -5.46 -3.65 -15.92
CA ILE A 309 -4.79 -4.23 -14.75
C ILE A 309 -3.64 -5.14 -15.18
N GLN A 310 -2.46 -4.84 -14.69
CA GLN A 310 -1.22 -5.60 -14.94
C GLN A 310 -0.68 -6.21 -13.66
N LEU A 311 -0.06 -7.39 -13.74
CA LEU A 311 0.63 -8.04 -12.62
C LEU A 311 2.10 -8.26 -13.01
N PHE A 312 3.01 -7.89 -12.11
CA PHE A 312 4.46 -8.00 -12.22
C PHE A 312 4.94 -9.10 -11.26
N PRO A 313 5.21 -10.32 -11.76
CA PRO A 313 5.66 -11.43 -10.93
C PRO A 313 7.01 -11.12 -10.28
N LEU A 314 7.15 -11.44 -9.00
CA LEU A 314 8.41 -11.30 -8.26
C LEU A 314 9.37 -12.43 -8.58
N PRO A 315 10.70 -12.17 -8.57
CA PRO A 315 11.71 -13.19 -8.77
C PRO A 315 11.66 -14.30 -7.70
N THR A 316 11.35 -13.90 -6.44
CA THR A 316 11.29 -14.82 -5.31
C THR A 316 9.95 -15.55 -5.27
N LYS A 317 9.99 -16.89 -5.30
CA LYS A 317 8.82 -17.72 -5.08
C LYS A 317 8.49 -17.80 -3.60
N GLY A 318 7.21 -17.67 -3.25
CA GLY A 318 6.76 -17.61 -1.86
C GLY A 318 7.16 -16.29 -1.18
N ALA A 319 7.35 -15.24 -1.96
CA ALA A 319 7.64 -13.89 -1.50
C ALA A 319 6.54 -13.36 -0.57
N HIS A 320 5.27 -13.67 -0.91
CA HIS A 320 4.10 -13.16 -0.19
C HIS A 320 4.28 -11.68 0.18
N PRO A 321 4.37 -10.79 -0.85
CA PRO A 321 4.55 -9.36 -0.59
C PRO A 321 3.43 -8.84 0.31
N SER A 322 3.77 -7.90 1.21
CA SER A 322 2.84 -7.41 2.23
C SER A 322 2.44 -5.96 2.00
N ASN A 323 3.38 -5.04 1.99
CA ASN A 323 3.14 -3.61 1.88
C ASN A 323 3.95 -2.98 0.75
N LEU A 324 3.52 -1.80 0.30
CA LEU A 324 4.20 -1.04 -0.74
C LEU A 324 4.08 0.47 -0.52
N VAL A 325 5.11 1.20 -1.00
CA VAL A 325 5.14 2.67 -1.04
C VAL A 325 5.81 3.15 -2.32
N LEU A 326 5.60 4.43 -2.68
CA LEU A 326 6.23 5.07 -3.81
C LEU A 326 7.40 5.95 -3.36
N ASP A 327 8.51 5.88 -4.10
CA ASP A 327 9.54 6.91 -3.96
C ASP A 327 9.19 8.18 -4.78
N LYS A 328 10.00 9.23 -4.66
CA LYS A 328 9.78 10.52 -5.34
C LYS A 328 9.83 10.42 -6.87
N GLU A 329 10.50 9.41 -7.39
CA GLU A 329 10.60 9.10 -8.82
C GLU A 329 9.40 8.25 -9.31
N GLY A 330 8.54 7.79 -8.39
CA GLY A 330 7.39 6.94 -8.68
C GLY A 330 7.76 5.48 -8.90
N ASN A 331 8.89 5.01 -8.36
CA ASN A 331 9.20 3.59 -8.27
C ASN A 331 8.46 2.99 -7.08
N VAL A 332 8.08 1.73 -7.20
CA VAL A 332 7.35 0.99 -6.16
C VAL A 332 8.35 0.21 -5.32
N TRP A 333 8.39 0.51 -4.04
CA TRP A 333 9.15 -0.26 -3.05
C TRP A 333 8.18 -1.12 -2.25
N PHE A 334 8.55 -2.36 -1.96
CA PHE A 334 7.68 -3.33 -1.31
C PHE A 334 8.45 -4.28 -0.39
N THR A 335 7.74 -4.91 0.53
CA THR A 335 8.29 -5.90 1.45
C THR A 335 7.89 -7.31 1.02
N GLU A 336 8.81 -8.28 1.18
CA GLU A 336 8.57 -9.70 1.01
C GLU A 336 8.57 -10.38 2.37
N MET A 337 7.37 -10.52 2.95
CA MET A 337 7.18 -11.00 4.32
C MET A 337 7.27 -12.52 4.45
N GLY A 338 6.94 -13.24 3.38
CA GLY A 338 6.74 -14.68 3.42
C GLY A 338 5.41 -15.08 4.05
N MET A 339 5.22 -16.37 4.28
CA MET A 339 4.05 -16.89 5.01
C MET A 339 4.32 -16.86 6.53
N TYR A 340 4.36 -15.70 7.14
CA TYR A 340 4.66 -15.51 8.55
C TYR A 340 3.85 -16.46 9.47
N PHE A 341 2.54 -16.55 9.28
CA PHE A 341 1.67 -17.42 10.09
C PHE A 341 1.89 -18.93 9.90
N ARG A 342 2.73 -19.34 8.94
CA ARG A 342 3.11 -20.74 8.69
C ARG A 342 4.60 -21.01 8.94
N GLY A 343 5.32 -20.07 9.56
CA GLY A 343 6.73 -20.20 9.84
C GLY A 343 7.62 -20.26 8.58
N ARG A 344 7.17 -19.62 7.49
CA ARG A 344 7.94 -19.48 6.25
C ARG A 344 8.23 -18.00 6.07
N TYR A 345 9.39 -17.59 6.52
CA TYR A 345 9.80 -16.21 6.57
C TYR A 345 10.63 -15.85 5.33
N GLN A 346 10.54 -14.58 4.92
CA GLN A 346 11.45 -13.97 3.95
C GLN A 346 12.22 -12.83 4.61
N ASN A 347 13.20 -12.28 3.91
CA ASN A 347 14.03 -11.20 4.41
C ASN A 347 14.44 -10.26 3.29
N LYS A 348 13.46 -9.80 2.50
CA LYS A 348 13.73 -8.98 1.33
C LYS A 348 12.89 -7.71 1.28
N ILE A 349 13.52 -6.68 0.75
CA ILE A 349 12.88 -5.47 0.27
C ILE A 349 13.01 -5.46 -1.25
N GLY A 350 11.91 -5.26 -1.97
CA GLY A 350 11.91 -5.18 -3.41
C GLY A 350 11.73 -3.75 -3.92
N LYS A 351 12.23 -3.49 -5.13
CA LYS A 351 12.00 -2.26 -5.89
C LYS A 351 11.57 -2.62 -7.30
N LEU A 352 10.42 -2.10 -7.74
CA LEU A 352 9.96 -2.14 -9.11
C LEU A 352 10.15 -0.75 -9.74
N VAL A 353 10.86 -0.66 -10.85
CA VAL A 353 10.97 0.53 -11.70
C VAL A 353 9.98 0.33 -12.86
N PRO A 354 8.89 1.15 -12.92
CA PRO A 354 7.85 1.00 -13.93
C PRO A 354 8.22 1.58 -15.29
#